data_67f414d3219cb6612969c6fb36054dec
#
_entry.id   67f414d3219cb6612969c6fb36054dec
#
_cell.length_a   1.000
_cell.length_b   1.000
_cell.length_c   1.000
_cell.angle_alpha   90.00
_cell.angle_beta   90.00
_cell.angle_gamma   90.00
#
_symmetry.space_group_name_H-M   'P 1'
#
loop_
_entity.id
_entity.type
_entity.pdbx_description
1 polymer ?
#
loop_
_entity_poly.entity_id
_entity_poly.type
_entity_poly.pdbx_seq_one_letter_code
_entity_poly.pdbx_strand_id
1 'polypeptide(L)'
;MPHYAAHAQPPYHVMCVHLGLRESHRQAQLTMLAGWVNALPESEPVLVAGDFNDWRQKAGPPLNAAGLEEIFTRAHGRPARTFPVSMPLLRLDRIYVKNANASSPGALPLRNWRHLSDHAPLSAEIHL
;
A
#
# COMPACT_ATOMS: atom_id res chain seq x y z
N MET A 1 -10.85 -2.02 -32.97
CA MET A 1 -9.40 -2.27 -33.05
C MET A 1 -9.06 -3.61 -32.46
N PRO A 2 -9.19 -4.67 -33.27
CA PRO A 2 -9.02 -6.03 -32.74
C PRO A 2 -7.64 -6.29 -32.16
N HIS A 3 -6.59 -5.73 -32.76
CA HIS A 3 -5.22 -5.93 -32.28
C HIS A 3 -4.96 -5.23 -30.93
N TYR A 4 -5.70 -4.19 -30.58
CA TYR A 4 -5.62 -3.63 -29.24
C TYR A 4 -6.13 -4.60 -28.19
N ALA A 5 -7.25 -5.27 -28.46
CA ALA A 5 -7.77 -6.28 -27.56
C ALA A 5 -6.77 -7.43 -27.36
N ALA A 6 -6.06 -7.82 -28.42
CA ALA A 6 -5.06 -8.88 -28.36
C ALA A 6 -3.84 -8.51 -27.51
N HIS A 7 -3.54 -7.22 -27.36
CA HIS A 7 -2.40 -6.70 -26.58
C HIS A 7 -2.83 -6.03 -25.26
N ALA A 8 -4.13 -6.04 -24.95
CA ALA A 8 -4.62 -5.47 -23.71
C ALA A 8 -4.07 -6.23 -22.51
N GLN A 9 -3.56 -5.50 -21.53
CA GLN A 9 -3.16 -6.10 -20.27
C GLN A 9 -4.38 -6.57 -19.48
N PRO A 10 -4.25 -7.59 -18.62
CA PRO A 10 -5.31 -7.96 -17.70
C PRO A 10 -5.73 -6.75 -16.85
N PRO A 11 -6.98 -6.70 -16.41
CA PRO A 11 -7.40 -5.69 -15.45
C PRO A 11 -6.49 -5.70 -14.23
N TYR A 12 -6.20 -4.51 -13.71
CA TYR A 12 -5.56 -4.36 -12.41
C TYR A 12 -6.42 -3.46 -11.54
N HIS A 13 -6.27 -3.60 -10.23
CA HIS A 13 -7.12 -2.94 -9.25
C HIS A 13 -6.27 -2.08 -8.33
N VAL A 14 -6.70 -0.84 -8.11
CA VAL A 14 -6.04 0.09 -7.21
C VAL A 14 -7.04 0.57 -6.18
N MET A 15 -6.69 0.46 -4.91
CA MET A 15 -7.49 0.98 -3.81
C MET A 15 -6.64 1.92 -2.97
N CYS A 16 -7.12 3.14 -2.76
CA CYS A 16 -6.54 4.09 -1.82
C CYS A 16 -7.30 4.02 -0.51
N VAL A 17 -6.59 3.97 0.61
CA VAL A 17 -7.19 3.82 1.93
C VAL A 17 -6.72 4.90 2.90
N HIS A 18 -7.59 5.23 3.83
CA HIS A 18 -7.27 6.02 5.00
C HIS A 18 -7.97 5.37 6.17
N LEU A 19 -7.28 4.51 6.89
CA LEU A 19 -7.88 3.72 7.96
C LEU A 19 -8.09 4.53 9.23
N GLY A 20 -8.99 4.05 10.07
CA GLY A 20 -9.37 4.72 11.30
C GLY A 20 -8.27 4.73 12.37
N LEU A 21 -8.36 5.69 13.28
CA LEU A 21 -7.40 5.84 14.37
C LEU A 21 -7.58 4.78 15.47
N ARG A 22 -8.78 4.23 15.61
CA ARG A 22 -9.08 3.20 16.61
C ARG A 22 -8.75 1.82 16.08
N GLU A 23 -8.10 1.01 16.91
CA GLU A 23 -7.73 -0.36 16.55
C GLU A 23 -8.92 -1.20 16.11
N SER A 24 -10.05 -1.11 16.83
CA SER A 24 -11.25 -1.87 16.48
C SER A 24 -11.80 -1.50 15.11
N HIS A 25 -11.76 -0.22 14.75
CA HIS A 25 -12.18 0.26 13.43
C HIS A 25 -11.23 -0.23 12.35
N ARG A 26 -9.92 -0.18 12.59
CA ARG A 26 -8.92 -0.68 11.66
C ARG A 26 -9.10 -2.17 11.41
N GLN A 27 -9.33 -2.97 12.43
CA GLN A 27 -9.53 -4.41 12.26
C GLN A 27 -10.75 -4.72 11.40
N ALA A 28 -11.86 -4.01 11.62
CA ALA A 28 -13.05 -4.16 10.77
C ALA A 28 -12.75 -3.76 9.31
N GLN A 29 -12.05 -2.64 9.11
CA GLN A 29 -11.68 -2.16 7.79
C GLN A 29 -10.72 -3.11 7.08
N LEU A 30 -9.75 -3.69 7.80
CA LEU A 30 -8.83 -4.68 7.23
C LEU A 30 -9.54 -5.96 6.82
N THR A 31 -10.53 -6.40 7.59
CA THR A 31 -11.37 -7.55 7.23
C THR A 31 -12.13 -7.27 5.93
N MET A 32 -12.72 -6.09 5.78
CA MET A 32 -13.41 -5.69 4.57
C MET A 32 -12.46 -5.61 3.37
N LEU A 33 -11.28 -5.03 3.57
CA LEU A 33 -10.26 -4.90 2.54
C LEU A 33 -9.78 -6.26 2.06
N ALA A 34 -9.46 -7.17 2.99
CA ALA A 34 -9.06 -8.53 2.65
C ALA A 34 -10.17 -9.27 1.90
N GLY A 35 -11.43 -9.09 2.31
CA GLY A 35 -12.58 -9.65 1.62
C GLY A 35 -12.73 -9.14 0.20
N TRP A 36 -12.53 -7.85 -0.02
CA TRP A 36 -12.52 -7.26 -1.35
C TRP A 36 -11.43 -7.86 -2.24
N VAL A 37 -10.21 -7.97 -1.74
CA VAL A 37 -9.09 -8.56 -2.49
C VAL A 37 -9.38 -10.03 -2.82
N ASN A 38 -9.86 -10.80 -1.85
CA ASN A 38 -10.17 -12.22 -2.05
C ASN A 38 -11.32 -12.47 -3.03
N ALA A 39 -12.20 -11.48 -3.24
CA ALA A 39 -13.30 -11.59 -4.22
C ALA A 39 -12.83 -11.30 -5.65
N LEU A 40 -11.64 -10.73 -5.85
CA LEU A 40 -11.10 -10.48 -7.18
C LEU A 40 -10.51 -11.76 -7.78
N PRO A 41 -10.44 -11.87 -9.13
CA PRO A 41 -9.76 -12.98 -9.77
C PRO A 41 -8.31 -13.13 -9.25
N GLU A 42 -7.92 -14.37 -8.95
CA GLU A 42 -6.67 -14.67 -8.25
C GLU A 42 -5.42 -14.18 -9.00
N SER A 43 -5.48 -14.13 -10.33
CA SER A 43 -4.34 -13.75 -11.18
C SER A 43 -4.23 -12.25 -11.44
N GLU A 44 -5.21 -11.46 -11.09
CA GLU A 44 -5.22 -10.04 -11.42
C GLU A 44 -4.38 -9.22 -10.42
N PRO A 45 -3.58 -8.26 -10.92
CA PRO A 45 -2.77 -7.41 -10.04
C PRO A 45 -3.63 -6.51 -9.16
N VAL A 46 -3.21 -6.34 -7.90
CA VAL A 46 -3.89 -5.48 -6.93
C VAL A 46 -2.86 -4.58 -6.26
N LEU A 47 -3.21 -3.32 -6.13
CA LEU A 47 -2.47 -2.31 -5.38
C LEU A 47 -3.36 -1.75 -4.28
N VAL A 48 -2.84 -1.67 -3.07
CA VAL A 48 -3.51 -0.97 -1.96
C VAL A 48 -2.51 0.00 -1.34
N ALA A 49 -2.84 1.27 -1.33
CA ALA A 49 -1.93 2.28 -0.81
C ALA A 49 -2.68 3.32 0.03
N GLY A 50 -1.99 3.94 0.95
CA GLY A 50 -2.52 5.04 1.74
C GLY A 50 -2.04 5.03 3.17
N ASP A 51 -2.78 5.76 4.01
CA ASP A 51 -2.53 5.86 5.45
C ASP A 51 -3.29 4.74 6.16
N PHE A 52 -2.54 3.79 6.71
CA PHE A 52 -3.10 2.66 7.44
C PHE A 52 -3.30 2.95 8.93
N ASN A 53 -2.75 4.06 9.45
CA ASN A 53 -2.79 4.41 10.86
C ASN A 53 -2.37 3.25 11.79
N ASP A 54 -1.63 2.29 11.26
CA ASP A 54 -1.29 1.03 11.92
C ASP A 54 0.14 1.08 12.49
N TRP A 55 0.36 2.00 13.40
CA TRP A 55 1.68 2.16 14.01
C TRP A 55 2.12 0.94 14.83
N ARG A 56 1.19 0.10 15.27
CA ARG A 56 1.46 -1.17 15.95
C ARG A 56 1.72 -2.34 14.98
N GLN A 57 1.63 -2.11 13.68
CA GLN A 57 1.93 -3.07 12.62
C GLN A 57 1.07 -4.34 12.68
N LYS A 58 -0.22 -4.20 12.93
CA LYS A 58 -1.18 -5.31 12.99
C LYS A 58 -1.89 -5.61 11.67
N ALA A 59 -1.69 -4.78 10.65
CA ALA A 59 -2.29 -4.96 9.34
C ALA A 59 -1.63 -6.09 8.54
N GLY A 60 -0.36 -6.40 8.79
CA GLY A 60 0.41 -7.35 8.02
C GLY A 60 -0.24 -8.74 7.91
N PRO A 61 -0.53 -9.43 9.03
CA PRO A 61 -1.08 -10.78 8.96
C PRO A 61 -2.35 -10.91 8.11
N PRO A 62 -3.42 -10.11 8.31
CA PRO A 62 -4.62 -10.25 7.49
C PRO A 62 -4.39 -9.93 6.01
N LEU A 63 -3.57 -8.94 5.69
CA LEU A 63 -3.29 -8.58 4.31
C LEU A 63 -2.38 -9.59 3.63
N ASN A 64 -1.37 -10.11 4.32
CA ASN A 64 -0.52 -11.18 3.81
C ASN A 64 -1.32 -12.46 3.54
N ALA A 65 -2.29 -12.78 4.39
CA ALA A 65 -3.19 -13.91 4.16
C ALA A 65 -4.04 -13.73 2.89
N ALA A 66 -4.33 -12.49 2.49
CA ALA A 66 -5.02 -12.19 1.24
C ALA A 66 -4.08 -12.14 0.02
N GLY A 67 -2.80 -12.40 0.20
CA GLY A 67 -1.80 -12.39 -0.88
C GLY A 67 -1.13 -11.05 -1.14
N LEU A 68 -1.37 -10.05 -0.30
CA LEU A 68 -0.75 -8.74 -0.41
C LEU A 68 0.59 -8.70 0.33
N GLU A 69 1.58 -8.06 -0.29
CA GLU A 69 2.90 -7.82 0.31
C GLU A 69 3.18 -6.32 0.33
N GLU A 70 3.65 -5.81 1.48
CA GLU A 70 4.03 -4.40 1.59
C GLU A 70 5.41 -4.18 0.99
N ILE A 71 5.54 -3.21 0.08
CA ILE A 71 6.73 -3.07 -0.77
C ILE A 71 7.99 -2.63 -0.01
N PHE A 72 7.87 -1.77 1.01
CA PHE A 72 9.02 -1.35 1.82
C PHE A 72 9.48 -2.47 2.74
N THR A 73 8.56 -3.26 3.27
CA THR A 73 8.88 -4.46 4.06
C THR A 73 9.64 -5.47 3.22
N ARG A 74 9.23 -5.67 1.98
CA ARG A 74 9.92 -6.57 1.05
C ARG A 74 11.32 -6.08 0.72
N ALA A 75 11.50 -4.78 0.50
CA ALA A 75 12.78 -4.19 0.12
C ALA A 75 13.73 -3.96 1.32
N HIS A 76 13.19 -3.59 2.48
CA HIS A 76 13.97 -3.09 3.62
C HIS A 76 13.68 -3.79 4.95
N GLY A 77 12.78 -4.77 4.96
CA GLY A 77 12.42 -5.54 6.16
C GLY A 77 11.31 -4.95 7.03
N ARG A 78 10.87 -3.73 6.74
CA ARG A 78 9.80 -3.05 7.49
C ARG A 78 9.24 -1.86 6.72
N PRO A 79 8.00 -1.42 7.05
CA PRO A 79 7.39 -0.26 6.39
C PRO A 79 8.20 1.02 6.57
N ALA A 80 7.97 1.99 5.68
CA ALA A 80 8.64 3.28 5.73
C ALA A 80 8.17 4.13 6.91
N ARG A 81 9.05 4.94 7.48
CA ARG A 81 8.71 5.96 8.48
C ARG A 81 8.21 7.21 7.77
N THR A 82 6.98 7.62 8.04
CA THR A 82 6.32 8.69 7.30
C THR A 82 5.74 9.81 8.15
N PHE A 83 5.54 9.61 9.44
CA PHE A 83 4.86 10.58 10.30
C PHE A 83 5.56 10.75 11.65
N PRO A 84 5.62 11.97 12.19
CA PRO A 84 5.36 13.24 11.50
C PRO A 84 6.49 13.57 10.51
N VAL A 85 6.18 14.34 9.47
CA VAL A 85 7.14 14.63 8.39
C VAL A 85 8.40 15.36 8.89
N SER A 86 8.27 16.18 9.94
CA SER A 86 9.41 16.92 10.53
C SER A 86 10.44 16.01 11.22
N MET A 87 9.99 14.85 11.74
CA MET A 87 10.85 13.85 12.36
C MET A 87 10.16 12.49 12.23
N PRO A 88 10.27 11.80 11.09
CA PRO A 88 9.54 10.58 10.86
C PRO A 88 9.90 9.47 11.82
N LEU A 89 8.94 9.01 12.60
CA LEU A 89 9.07 7.95 13.60
C LEU A 89 8.07 6.81 13.37
N LEU A 90 6.83 7.14 12.97
CA LEU A 90 5.75 6.17 12.82
C LEU A 90 5.63 5.70 11.37
N ARG A 91 5.32 4.41 11.19
CA ARG A 91 5.19 3.74 9.91
C ARG A 91 3.72 3.61 9.52
N LEU A 92 3.11 4.73 9.14
CA LEU A 92 1.66 4.81 8.89
C LEU A 92 1.27 4.60 7.44
N ASP A 93 2.08 5.08 6.50
CA ASP A 93 1.76 5.02 5.07
C ASP A 93 2.42 3.81 4.45
N ARG A 94 1.64 3.06 3.66
CA ARG A 94 2.08 1.79 3.11
C ARG A 94 1.57 1.59 1.71
N ILE A 95 2.30 0.77 0.96
CA ILE A 95 1.93 0.33 -0.38
C ILE A 95 2.00 -1.19 -0.40
N TYR A 96 0.86 -1.84 -0.61
CA TYR A 96 0.75 -3.29 -0.73
C TYR A 96 0.49 -3.68 -2.17
N VAL A 97 1.07 -4.79 -2.60
CA VAL A 97 0.87 -5.33 -3.94
C VAL A 97 0.56 -6.82 -3.90
N LYS A 98 -0.25 -7.27 -4.87
CA LYS A 98 -0.51 -8.69 -5.15
C LYS A 98 -0.38 -8.88 -6.66
N ASN A 99 0.30 -9.94 -7.10
CA ASN A 99 0.54 -10.24 -8.52
C ASN A 99 1.23 -9.10 -9.27
N ALA A 100 2.07 -8.32 -8.58
CA ALA A 100 2.85 -7.24 -9.16
C ALA A 100 4.16 -7.11 -8.40
N ASN A 101 5.15 -6.53 -9.04
CA ASN A 101 6.44 -6.24 -8.44
C ASN A 101 6.62 -4.73 -8.30
N ALA A 102 7.34 -4.33 -7.26
CA ALA A 102 7.71 -2.94 -7.06
C ALA A 102 9.22 -2.80 -7.09
N SER A 103 9.70 -1.70 -7.64
CA SER A 103 11.11 -1.33 -7.61
C SER A 103 11.28 0.10 -7.15
N SER A 104 12.49 0.41 -6.65
CA SER A 104 12.86 1.76 -6.21
C SER A 104 11.89 2.38 -5.20
N PRO A 105 11.44 1.62 -4.14
CA PRO A 105 10.62 2.23 -3.12
C PRO A 105 11.43 3.24 -2.33
N GLY A 106 10.89 4.44 -2.13
CA GLY A 106 11.58 5.49 -1.42
C GLY A 106 10.64 6.58 -0.91
N ALA A 107 11.13 7.33 0.08
CA ALA A 107 10.49 8.54 0.54
C ALA A 107 11.06 9.73 -0.22
N LEU A 108 10.21 10.69 -0.59
CA LEU A 108 10.66 11.91 -1.24
C LEU A 108 11.38 12.83 -0.24
N PRO A 109 12.27 13.74 -0.71
CA PRO A 109 13.02 14.61 0.18
C PRO A 109 12.12 15.46 1.08
N LEU A 110 12.29 15.36 2.41
CA LEU A 110 11.44 16.03 3.39
C LEU A 110 11.44 17.54 3.26
N ARG A 111 12.57 18.15 2.94
CA ARG A 111 12.69 19.61 2.80
C ARG A 111 11.75 20.22 1.78
N ASN A 112 11.33 19.42 0.78
CA ASN A 112 10.44 19.89 -0.27
C ASN A 112 8.96 19.72 0.11
N TRP A 113 8.66 18.85 1.07
CA TRP A 113 7.30 18.39 1.35
C TRP A 113 6.79 18.70 2.74
N ARG A 114 7.68 18.95 3.72
CA ARG A 114 7.28 19.16 5.11
C ARG A 114 6.35 20.35 5.35
N HIS A 115 6.26 21.28 4.39
CA HIS A 115 5.34 22.42 4.46
C HIS A 115 3.97 22.11 3.85
N LEU A 116 3.86 20.99 3.12
CA LEU A 116 2.67 20.65 2.34
C LEU A 116 1.84 19.55 2.97
N SER A 117 2.47 18.70 3.80
CA SER A 117 1.80 17.60 4.46
C SER A 117 2.55 17.25 5.75
N ASP A 118 1.85 16.69 6.73
CA ASP A 118 2.43 16.13 7.95
C ASP A 118 2.95 14.70 7.76
N HIS A 119 2.70 14.09 6.60
CA HIS A 119 3.26 12.80 6.20
C HIS A 119 4.31 12.97 5.11
N ALA A 120 5.36 12.13 5.15
CA ALA A 120 6.32 12.05 4.07
C ALA A 120 5.72 11.31 2.87
N PRO A 121 5.82 11.86 1.64
CA PRO A 121 5.34 11.16 0.45
C PRO A 121 6.22 9.95 0.14
N LEU A 122 5.60 8.87 -0.31
CA LEU A 122 6.27 7.67 -0.77
C LEU A 122 6.11 7.51 -2.27
N SER A 123 7.10 6.90 -2.91
CA SER A 123 7.03 6.56 -4.32
C SER A 123 7.63 5.20 -4.59
N ALA A 124 7.17 4.57 -5.67
CA ALA A 124 7.73 3.32 -6.17
C ALA A 124 7.32 3.13 -7.62
N GLU A 125 8.09 2.34 -8.35
CA GLU A 125 7.69 1.86 -9.67
C GLU A 125 7.01 0.51 -9.52
N ILE A 126 5.86 0.35 -10.16
CA ILE A 126 5.07 -0.87 -10.08
C ILE A 126 5.10 -1.55 -11.45
N HIS A 127 5.47 -2.82 -11.46
CA HIS A 127 5.54 -3.67 -12.65
C HIS A 127 4.41 -4.69 -12.58
N LEU A 128 3.47 -4.56 -13.48
CA LEU A 128 2.28 -5.42 -13.56
C LEU A 128 2.56 -6.74 -14.31
#